data_837000c94d42bde41e3cecdef62e3011
#
_entry.id   837000c94d42bde41e3cecdef62e3011
#
_cell.length_a   1.000
_cell.length_b   1.000
_cell.length_c   1.000
_cell.angle_alpha   90.00
_cell.angle_beta   90.00
_cell.angle_gamma   90.00
#
_symmetry.space_group_name_H-M   'P 1'
#
loop_
_entity.id
_entity.type
_entity.pdbx_description
1 polymer ?
#
loop_
_entity_poly.entity_id
_entity_poly.type
_entity_poly.pdbx_seq_one_letter_code
_entity_poly.pdbx_strand_id
1 'polypeptide(L)'
;MEKWFVINKGADFEKLGKEFGISPVTARLIRNREVIGEAAFERYLYGSLKDLYDPHLLKDADRLTDILKVKIEEQKPIRIIGDYDIDGVMSTYILYRGIKHCGGNVSTQIPDRMKDGYGINENLIDQAKRDGMDTILTCDNGIAAISEIAHAKELGMTVLVTDHHEIPYTEENGEKQFLRSNADAIVNPKQQECAYPFKELCGAAVAWKVLQVLYEKMGFALEETYEFLENVAFATVGDVMDLTDENRILVKEGLNRIHRTKNPGMRALIFQNHLEPEQINAYHFGFVLGPCINASGRLDTAKLSLSLFLQGEEEAAKTARELVELNQQRKDMTADGVEEAKRVVEEHYMSDKVLVIYLPKVHESLAGIIAGRIREAYHKPVFVLTKAEEGVKGSGRSIEEYSMYEELCKCRELLEKFGGHPMAAGLSLPEENVDKFREKINACANLTEDDLIPKIKIDIPMPAAYADAGLIREFAVLEPFGKANIKPQFADKNLSITKAFVVGKNQNVLRLNLVTAAGEAVSAVYFGDIEAFKAYYAEKYGSAEVEKAFRGQINKLRIMIVYYPEINEYNGVESVQVIIRNYQ
;
A
#
# COMPACT_ATOMS: atom_id res chain seq x y z
N MET A 1 -20.82 -11.48 13.17
CA MET A 1 -20.52 -10.75 14.44
C MET A 1 -19.01 -10.60 14.49
N GLU A 2 -18.47 -9.42 14.85
CA GLU A 2 -17.02 -9.16 14.89
C GLU A 2 -16.47 -9.40 16.29
N LYS A 3 -15.20 -9.80 16.40
CA LYS A 3 -14.50 -9.91 17.68
C LYS A 3 -13.62 -8.68 17.91
N TRP A 4 -13.78 -8.04 19.04
CA TRP A 4 -13.02 -6.85 19.40
C TRP A 4 -11.94 -7.18 20.42
N PHE A 5 -10.70 -6.77 20.13
CA PHE A 5 -9.52 -7.02 20.95
C PHE A 5 -8.83 -5.70 21.30
N VAL A 6 -8.49 -5.55 22.58
CA VAL A 6 -7.68 -4.41 23.03
C VAL A 6 -6.21 -4.77 22.91
N ILE A 7 -5.43 -3.92 22.24
CA ILE A 7 -3.98 -4.04 22.21
C ILE A 7 -3.43 -3.72 23.59
N ASN A 8 -2.74 -4.69 24.21
CA ASN A 8 -2.21 -4.55 25.56
C ASN A 8 -0.69 -4.65 25.56
N LYS A 9 0.00 -3.57 25.15
CA LYS A 9 1.46 -3.46 25.21
C LYS A 9 1.85 -2.58 26.38
N GLY A 10 2.63 -3.18 27.33
CA GLY A 10 3.05 -2.49 28.54
C GLY A 10 4.18 -1.47 28.30
N ALA A 11 4.09 -0.33 28.98
CA ALA A 11 5.16 0.66 29.18
C ALA A 11 4.74 1.61 30.31
N ASP A 12 5.68 2.42 30.81
CA ASP A 12 5.37 3.54 31.70
C ASP A 12 4.95 4.76 30.87
N PHE A 13 3.66 4.83 30.54
CA PHE A 13 3.12 5.89 29.68
C PHE A 13 3.15 7.26 30.31
N GLU A 14 3.09 7.34 31.65
CA GLU A 14 3.22 8.61 32.38
C GLU A 14 4.66 9.16 32.29
N LYS A 15 5.67 8.26 32.44
CA LYS A 15 7.07 8.63 32.27
C LYS A 15 7.33 9.10 30.84
N LEU A 16 6.95 8.29 29.84
CA LEU A 16 7.11 8.61 28.42
C LEU A 16 6.40 9.92 28.05
N GLY A 17 5.20 10.11 28.54
CA GLY A 17 4.45 11.35 28.31
C GLY A 17 5.18 12.58 28.81
N LYS A 18 5.72 12.54 30.02
CA LYS A 18 6.49 13.65 30.60
C LYS A 18 7.80 13.89 29.87
N GLU A 19 8.51 12.82 29.48
CA GLU A 19 9.80 12.88 28.81
C GLU A 19 9.69 13.52 27.42
N PHE A 20 8.67 13.13 26.64
CA PHE A 20 8.49 13.58 25.26
C PHE A 20 7.47 14.72 25.10
N GLY A 21 6.89 15.21 26.18
CA GLY A 21 5.90 16.30 26.14
C GLY A 21 4.59 15.96 25.44
N ILE A 22 4.16 14.70 25.55
CA ILE A 22 2.93 14.15 24.96
C ILE A 22 2.03 13.55 26.05
N SER A 23 0.74 13.35 25.74
CA SER A 23 -0.17 12.67 26.67
C SER A 23 0.18 11.18 26.83
N PRO A 24 -0.17 10.56 27.97
CA PRO A 24 -0.05 9.11 28.16
C PRO A 24 -0.84 8.32 27.11
N VAL A 25 -1.94 8.89 26.58
CA VAL A 25 -2.73 8.33 25.49
C VAL A 25 -1.87 8.22 24.22
N THR A 26 -1.24 9.31 23.80
CA THR A 26 -0.37 9.34 22.63
C THR A 26 0.85 8.44 22.80
N ALA A 27 1.47 8.43 23.98
CA ALA A 27 2.57 7.51 24.30
C ALA A 27 2.15 6.03 24.14
N ARG A 28 0.95 5.66 24.57
CA ARG A 28 0.41 4.31 24.39
C ARG A 28 0.15 3.99 22.92
N LEU A 29 -0.39 4.94 22.15
CA LEU A 29 -0.61 4.79 20.72
C LEU A 29 0.70 4.53 19.96
N ILE A 30 1.77 5.25 20.29
CA ILE A 30 3.10 5.06 19.70
C ILE A 30 3.64 3.66 20.07
N ARG A 31 3.53 3.26 21.36
CA ARG A 31 3.98 1.93 21.81
C ARG A 31 3.21 0.78 21.13
N ASN A 32 1.92 0.97 20.85
CA ASN A 32 1.10 0.00 20.13
C ASN A 32 1.59 -0.25 18.69
N ARG A 33 2.35 0.69 18.12
CA ARG A 33 2.97 0.61 16.78
C ARG A 33 4.39 0.00 16.79
N GLU A 34 4.71 -0.79 17.80
CA GLU A 34 6.00 -1.48 17.99
C GLU A 34 7.19 -0.53 18.19
N VAL A 35 6.95 0.72 18.53
CA VAL A 35 8.02 1.65 18.89
C VAL A 35 8.46 1.35 20.33
N ILE A 36 9.73 0.93 20.51
CA ILE A 36 10.26 0.45 21.79
C ILE A 36 11.54 1.19 22.13
N GLY A 37 11.59 1.75 23.35
CA GLY A 37 12.77 2.48 23.86
C GLY A 37 12.80 3.95 23.48
N GLU A 38 13.56 4.73 24.25
CA GLU A 38 13.61 6.19 24.17
C GLU A 38 14.10 6.67 22.78
N ALA A 39 15.16 6.08 22.25
CA ALA A 39 15.68 6.46 20.94
C ALA A 39 14.69 6.22 19.79
N ALA A 40 13.88 5.13 19.86
CA ALA A 40 12.87 4.87 18.86
C ALA A 40 11.67 5.84 18.99
N PHE A 41 11.29 6.23 20.20
CA PHE A 41 10.29 7.27 20.45
C PHE A 41 10.73 8.62 19.91
N GLU A 42 11.98 9.03 20.21
CA GLU A 42 12.57 10.26 19.70
C GLU A 42 12.57 10.29 18.17
N ARG A 43 13.02 9.21 17.54
CA ARG A 43 13.03 9.06 16.08
C ARG A 43 11.62 9.07 15.48
N TYR A 44 10.65 8.43 16.13
CA TYR A 44 9.25 8.43 15.68
C TYR A 44 8.63 9.83 15.69
N LEU A 45 8.87 10.61 16.76
CA LEU A 45 8.29 11.93 16.97
C LEU A 45 9.03 13.03 16.19
N TYR A 46 10.37 13.00 16.25
CA TYR A 46 11.23 14.13 15.82
C TYR A 46 12.17 13.76 14.69
N GLY A 47 12.16 12.51 14.22
CA GLY A 47 13.02 12.04 13.14
C GLY A 47 12.97 12.93 11.90
N SER A 48 14.13 13.19 11.32
CA SER A 48 14.40 14.09 10.21
C SER A 48 15.35 13.45 9.20
N LEU A 49 15.65 14.11 8.09
CA LEU A 49 16.61 13.60 7.09
C LEU A 49 18.00 13.31 7.66
N LYS A 50 18.38 13.94 8.79
CA LYS A 50 19.68 13.70 9.47
C LYS A 50 19.72 12.35 10.19
N ASP A 51 18.57 11.78 10.45
CA ASP A 51 18.42 10.52 11.18
C ASP A 51 18.30 9.33 10.23
N LEU A 52 18.37 9.55 8.91
CA LEU A 52 18.40 8.48 7.93
C LEU A 52 19.73 7.72 7.99
N TYR A 53 19.69 6.43 7.72
CA TYR A 53 20.90 5.62 7.70
C TYR A 53 21.78 5.95 6.50
N ASP A 54 23.08 5.83 6.70
CA ASP A 54 24.09 6.03 5.68
C ASP A 54 23.87 5.10 4.47
N PRO A 55 23.70 5.63 3.24
CA PRO A 55 23.49 4.82 2.06
C PRO A 55 24.67 3.89 1.71
N HIS A 56 25.89 4.19 2.16
CA HIS A 56 27.06 3.34 2.01
C HIS A 56 26.94 1.99 2.74
N LEU A 57 26.04 1.86 3.72
CA LEU A 57 25.73 0.60 4.39
C LEU A 57 24.94 -0.39 3.51
N LEU A 58 24.33 0.08 2.41
CA LEU A 58 23.71 -0.80 1.43
C LEU A 58 24.79 -1.59 0.71
N LYS A 59 24.68 -2.92 0.79
CA LYS A 59 25.63 -3.81 0.12
C LYS A 59 25.69 -3.50 -1.38
N ASP A 60 26.90 -3.44 -1.92
CA ASP A 60 27.23 -3.13 -3.30
C ASP A 60 26.87 -1.68 -3.75
N ALA A 61 26.40 -0.77 -2.89
CA ALA A 61 26.08 0.60 -3.29
C ALA A 61 27.32 1.34 -3.82
N ASP A 62 28.43 1.24 -3.13
CA ASP A 62 29.72 1.83 -3.58
C ASP A 62 30.18 1.22 -4.88
N ARG A 63 30.15 -0.11 -5.02
CA ARG A 63 30.56 -0.83 -6.23
C ARG A 63 29.68 -0.46 -7.43
N LEU A 64 28.36 -0.42 -7.23
CA LEU A 64 27.40 -0.05 -8.27
C LEU A 64 27.67 1.38 -8.77
N THR A 65 27.86 2.31 -7.84
CA THR A 65 28.09 3.71 -8.19
C THR A 65 29.48 3.98 -8.77
N ASP A 66 30.51 3.21 -8.40
CA ASP A 66 31.83 3.26 -9.06
C ASP A 66 31.73 2.83 -10.53
N ILE A 67 30.99 1.74 -10.80
CA ILE A 67 30.74 1.30 -12.18
C ILE A 67 29.96 2.37 -12.94
N LEU A 68 28.86 2.90 -12.37
CA LEU A 68 28.06 3.95 -13.00
C LEU A 68 28.89 5.19 -13.30
N LYS A 69 29.73 5.64 -12.37
CA LYS A 69 30.62 6.79 -12.58
C LYS A 69 31.50 6.60 -13.81
N VAL A 70 32.16 5.44 -13.92
CA VAL A 70 33.01 5.13 -15.10
C VAL A 70 32.16 5.14 -16.38
N LYS A 71 30.96 4.52 -16.37
CA LYS A 71 30.09 4.50 -17.54
C LYS A 71 29.62 5.90 -17.95
N ILE A 72 29.35 6.77 -16.98
CA ILE A 72 28.99 8.18 -17.22
C ILE A 72 30.17 8.95 -17.81
N GLU A 73 31.35 8.85 -17.23
CA GLU A 73 32.56 9.52 -17.69
C GLU A 73 32.96 9.07 -19.12
N GLU A 74 32.79 7.78 -19.43
CA GLU A 74 33.03 7.22 -20.77
C GLU A 74 31.87 7.42 -21.75
N GLN A 75 30.77 8.08 -21.36
CA GLN A 75 29.55 8.28 -22.17
C GLN A 75 28.96 6.98 -22.71
N LYS A 76 29.11 5.87 -22.00
CA LYS A 76 28.52 4.59 -22.36
C LYS A 76 26.99 4.66 -22.26
N PRO A 77 26.25 4.11 -23.22
CA PRO A 77 24.79 4.15 -23.15
C PRO A 77 24.24 3.18 -22.10
N ILE A 78 23.41 3.71 -21.21
CA ILE A 78 22.79 3.01 -20.09
C ILE A 78 21.29 2.88 -20.35
N ARG A 79 20.73 1.67 -20.21
CA ARG A 79 19.29 1.42 -20.20
C ARG A 79 18.82 1.16 -18.79
N ILE A 80 17.93 2.01 -18.27
CA ILE A 80 17.20 1.75 -17.03
C ILE A 80 15.97 0.91 -17.38
N ILE A 81 15.78 -0.22 -16.70
CA ILE A 81 14.60 -1.08 -16.84
C ILE A 81 13.89 -1.10 -15.48
N GLY A 82 12.74 -0.40 -15.40
CA GLY A 82 11.89 -0.35 -14.21
C GLY A 82 10.79 -1.41 -14.24
N ASP A 83 9.84 -1.29 -13.28
CA ASP A 83 8.57 -2.02 -13.31
C ASP A 83 7.39 -1.09 -13.69
N TYR A 84 6.23 -1.68 -13.92
CA TYR A 84 5.04 -1.00 -14.46
C TYR A 84 4.14 -0.36 -13.41
N ASP A 85 4.42 -0.50 -12.14
CA ASP A 85 3.65 0.14 -11.07
C ASP A 85 4.27 1.47 -10.60
N ILE A 86 3.67 2.06 -9.57
CA ILE A 86 4.09 3.37 -9.07
C ILE A 86 5.53 3.36 -8.53
N ASP A 87 6.00 2.26 -7.91
CA ASP A 87 7.35 2.18 -7.37
C ASP A 87 8.37 2.07 -8.51
N GLY A 88 8.11 1.19 -9.49
CA GLY A 88 8.95 1.06 -10.68
C GLY A 88 9.00 2.34 -11.52
N VAL A 89 7.88 3.04 -11.68
CA VAL A 89 7.81 4.34 -12.38
C VAL A 89 8.62 5.40 -11.66
N MET A 90 8.47 5.53 -10.33
CA MET A 90 9.21 6.52 -9.54
C MET A 90 10.70 6.19 -9.44
N SER A 91 11.05 4.92 -9.26
CA SER A 91 12.44 4.44 -9.29
C SER A 91 13.12 4.80 -10.61
N THR A 92 12.45 4.52 -11.72
CA THR A 92 12.93 4.84 -13.07
C THR A 92 13.12 6.34 -13.25
N TYR A 93 12.15 7.15 -12.81
CA TYR A 93 12.22 8.61 -12.87
C TYR A 93 13.42 9.16 -12.09
N ILE A 94 13.62 8.71 -10.85
CA ILE A 94 14.71 9.14 -9.96
C ILE A 94 16.06 8.84 -10.60
N LEU A 95 16.29 7.59 -11.01
CA LEU A 95 17.55 7.19 -11.63
C LEU A 95 17.80 7.89 -12.96
N TYR A 96 16.76 8.01 -13.81
CA TYR A 96 16.91 8.70 -15.09
C TYR A 96 17.30 10.16 -14.91
N ARG A 97 16.58 10.89 -14.06
CA ARG A 97 16.85 12.30 -13.79
C ARG A 97 18.23 12.50 -13.13
N GLY A 98 18.53 11.65 -12.15
CA GLY A 98 19.81 11.74 -11.42
C GLY A 98 21.02 11.41 -12.29
N ILE A 99 20.97 10.34 -13.08
CA ILE A 99 22.07 9.99 -13.99
C ILE A 99 22.22 11.03 -15.10
N LYS A 100 21.10 11.58 -15.63
CA LYS A 100 21.14 12.70 -16.58
C LYS A 100 21.79 13.95 -15.98
N HIS A 101 21.50 14.26 -14.72
CA HIS A 101 22.12 15.38 -14.03
C HIS A 101 23.64 15.21 -13.92
N CYS A 102 24.10 13.98 -13.70
CA CYS A 102 25.53 13.62 -13.72
C CYS A 102 26.15 13.63 -15.13
N GLY A 103 25.41 13.95 -16.19
CA GLY A 103 25.88 13.98 -17.58
C GLY A 103 25.83 12.61 -18.28
N GLY A 104 25.18 11.60 -17.71
CA GLY A 104 25.11 10.25 -18.27
C GLY A 104 24.26 10.14 -19.55
N ASN A 105 24.70 9.26 -20.44
CA ASN A 105 23.94 8.85 -21.63
C ASN A 105 22.96 7.73 -21.25
N VAL A 106 21.74 8.11 -20.86
CA VAL A 106 20.75 7.21 -20.26
C VAL A 106 19.40 7.25 -20.97
N SER A 107 18.78 6.09 -21.07
CA SER A 107 17.42 5.88 -21.60
C SER A 107 16.63 4.96 -20.67
N THR A 108 15.31 4.95 -20.82
CA THR A 108 14.41 4.17 -19.96
C THR A 108 13.60 3.16 -20.75
N GLN A 109 13.24 2.07 -20.09
CA GLN A 109 12.30 1.08 -20.60
C GLN A 109 11.47 0.52 -19.45
N ILE A 110 10.17 0.42 -19.66
CA ILE A 110 9.24 -0.20 -18.71
C ILE A 110 8.57 -1.35 -19.44
N PRO A 111 8.53 -2.56 -18.84
CA PRO A 111 7.88 -3.72 -19.44
C PRO A 111 6.37 -3.47 -19.62
N ASP A 112 5.81 -4.08 -20.67
CA ASP A 112 4.36 -4.16 -20.83
C ASP A 112 3.84 -5.35 -20.01
N ARG A 113 2.95 -5.08 -19.07
CA ARG A 113 2.44 -6.08 -18.14
C ARG A 113 1.85 -7.32 -18.82
N MET A 114 1.18 -7.11 -19.97
CA MET A 114 0.48 -8.18 -20.68
C MET A 114 1.41 -8.98 -21.58
N LYS A 115 2.38 -8.31 -22.22
CA LYS A 115 3.28 -8.92 -23.21
C LYS A 115 4.57 -9.42 -22.59
N ASP A 116 5.16 -8.61 -21.70
CA ASP A 116 6.50 -8.85 -21.17
C ASP A 116 6.45 -9.51 -19.78
N GLY A 117 5.33 -9.37 -19.05
CA GLY A 117 5.21 -9.82 -17.66
C GLY A 117 5.83 -8.85 -16.66
N TYR A 118 6.33 -9.38 -15.55
CA TYR A 118 6.94 -8.60 -14.47
C TYR A 118 8.45 -8.48 -14.66
N GLY A 119 8.97 -7.27 -14.57
CA GLY A 119 10.38 -6.96 -14.50
C GLY A 119 11.16 -7.23 -15.82
N ILE A 120 12.47 -7.39 -15.66
CA ILE A 120 13.38 -7.66 -16.79
C ILE A 120 13.16 -9.06 -17.38
N ASN A 121 13.18 -9.16 -18.70
CA ASN A 121 13.09 -10.42 -19.45
C ASN A 121 14.06 -10.43 -20.65
N GLU A 122 14.23 -11.59 -21.29
CA GLU A 122 15.16 -11.76 -22.41
C GLU A 122 14.84 -10.84 -23.61
N ASN A 123 13.57 -10.61 -23.91
CA ASN A 123 13.18 -9.73 -25.03
C ASN A 123 13.65 -8.29 -24.82
N LEU A 124 13.51 -7.76 -23.58
CA LEU A 124 13.97 -6.42 -23.22
C LEU A 124 15.50 -6.32 -23.26
N ILE A 125 16.20 -7.37 -22.85
CA ILE A 125 17.67 -7.48 -22.90
C ILE A 125 18.14 -7.48 -24.35
N ASP A 126 17.55 -8.32 -25.19
CA ASP A 126 17.88 -8.40 -26.63
C ASP A 126 17.59 -7.08 -27.34
N GLN A 127 16.51 -6.40 -26.97
CA GLN A 127 16.22 -5.07 -27.50
C GLN A 127 17.29 -4.07 -27.06
N ALA A 128 17.65 -4.04 -25.78
CA ALA A 128 18.71 -3.17 -25.29
C ALA A 128 20.04 -3.42 -26.03
N LYS A 129 20.37 -4.68 -26.28
CA LYS A 129 21.58 -5.05 -27.06
C LYS A 129 21.50 -4.57 -28.51
N ARG A 130 20.36 -4.75 -29.18
CA ARG A 130 20.14 -4.24 -30.55
C ARG A 130 20.23 -2.73 -30.64
N ASP A 131 19.75 -2.02 -29.60
CA ASP A 131 19.82 -0.56 -29.47
C ASP A 131 21.23 -0.06 -29.12
N GLY A 132 22.22 -0.96 -28.99
CA GLY A 132 23.62 -0.63 -28.69
C GLY A 132 23.88 -0.23 -27.25
N MET A 133 23.01 -0.62 -26.31
CA MET A 133 23.24 -0.35 -24.88
C MET A 133 24.43 -1.15 -24.35
N ASP A 134 25.27 -0.49 -23.58
CA ASP A 134 26.43 -1.09 -22.89
C ASP A 134 26.03 -1.64 -21.53
N THR A 135 25.16 -0.92 -20.82
CA THR A 135 24.79 -1.21 -19.43
C THR A 135 23.29 -1.28 -19.25
N ILE A 136 22.82 -2.30 -18.54
CA ILE A 136 21.47 -2.39 -18.00
C ILE A 136 21.52 -2.05 -16.50
N LEU A 137 20.64 -1.14 -16.06
CA LEU A 137 20.37 -0.83 -14.67
C LEU A 137 18.91 -1.14 -14.39
N THR A 138 18.63 -2.16 -13.55
CA THR A 138 17.26 -2.44 -13.13
C THR A 138 16.89 -1.62 -11.92
N CYS A 139 15.62 -1.31 -11.75
CA CYS A 139 15.10 -0.69 -10.54
C CYS A 139 13.69 -1.22 -10.22
N ASP A 140 13.47 -1.53 -8.96
CA ASP A 140 12.26 -2.18 -8.47
C ASP A 140 11.99 -3.56 -9.10
N ASN A 141 13.02 -4.18 -9.61
CA ASN A 141 13.03 -5.54 -10.15
C ASN A 141 14.46 -6.04 -10.34
N GLY A 142 14.61 -7.31 -10.70
CA GLY A 142 15.88 -7.90 -11.08
C GLY A 142 16.48 -8.87 -10.07
N ILE A 143 16.09 -8.81 -8.80
CA ILE A 143 16.68 -9.72 -7.79
C ILE A 143 16.36 -11.19 -8.07
N ALA A 144 15.20 -11.48 -8.65
CA ALA A 144 14.77 -12.83 -9.02
C ALA A 144 15.12 -13.23 -10.45
N ALA A 145 15.63 -12.30 -11.27
CA ALA A 145 15.92 -12.49 -12.71
C ALA A 145 17.29 -13.17 -12.94
N ILE A 146 17.46 -14.40 -12.44
CA ILE A 146 18.76 -15.10 -12.44
C ILE A 146 19.18 -15.46 -13.87
N SER A 147 18.28 -16.10 -14.65
CA SER A 147 18.52 -16.53 -16.03
C SER A 147 18.65 -15.35 -16.98
N GLU A 148 17.81 -14.36 -16.83
CA GLU A 148 17.77 -13.16 -17.66
C GLU A 148 19.06 -12.34 -17.50
N ILE A 149 19.54 -12.19 -16.28
CA ILE A 149 20.83 -11.52 -16.03
C ILE A 149 21.99 -12.34 -16.60
N ALA A 150 21.95 -13.67 -16.49
CA ALA A 150 22.97 -14.53 -17.11
C ALA A 150 22.99 -14.33 -18.63
N HIS A 151 21.83 -14.28 -19.29
CA HIS A 151 21.72 -13.98 -20.73
C HIS A 151 22.33 -12.61 -21.09
N ALA A 152 22.02 -11.56 -20.31
CA ALA A 152 22.61 -10.23 -20.52
C ALA A 152 24.15 -10.26 -20.40
N LYS A 153 24.68 -11.04 -19.44
CA LYS A 153 26.12 -11.20 -19.25
C LYS A 153 26.76 -11.97 -20.43
N GLU A 154 26.10 -12.99 -20.98
CA GLU A 154 26.56 -13.71 -22.19
C GLU A 154 26.62 -12.78 -23.40
N LEU A 155 25.71 -11.82 -23.51
CA LEU A 155 25.75 -10.77 -24.52
C LEU A 155 26.85 -9.70 -24.28
N GLY A 156 27.63 -9.83 -23.20
CA GLY A 156 28.74 -8.94 -22.87
C GLY A 156 28.28 -7.60 -22.31
N MET A 157 27.08 -7.51 -21.72
CA MET A 157 26.55 -6.29 -21.10
C MET A 157 26.97 -6.17 -19.65
N THR A 158 27.14 -4.95 -19.17
CA THR A 158 27.20 -4.66 -17.73
C THR A 158 25.79 -4.68 -17.16
N VAL A 159 25.57 -5.37 -16.03
CA VAL A 159 24.26 -5.46 -15.38
C VAL A 159 24.35 -5.01 -13.93
N LEU A 160 23.58 -3.99 -13.59
CA LEU A 160 23.46 -3.41 -12.27
C LEU A 160 22.01 -3.58 -11.77
N VAL A 161 21.82 -4.02 -10.54
CA VAL A 161 20.50 -4.29 -9.97
C VAL A 161 20.26 -3.39 -8.77
N THR A 162 19.14 -2.66 -8.76
CA THR A 162 18.58 -2.02 -7.57
C THR A 162 17.17 -2.55 -7.36
N ASP A 163 16.93 -3.16 -6.20
CA ASP A 163 15.67 -3.84 -5.91
C ASP A 163 15.40 -3.86 -4.40
N HIS A 164 14.17 -4.16 -4.00
CA HIS A 164 13.76 -4.29 -2.60
C HIS A 164 12.94 -5.57 -2.32
N HIS A 165 12.64 -6.33 -3.36
CA HIS A 165 11.89 -7.58 -3.25
C HIS A 165 12.65 -8.65 -2.47
N GLU A 166 11.92 -9.68 -2.03
CA GLU A 166 12.50 -10.81 -1.30
C GLU A 166 13.54 -11.55 -2.14
N ILE A 167 14.62 -11.97 -1.49
CA ILE A 167 15.68 -12.73 -2.15
C ILE A 167 15.14 -14.13 -2.47
N PRO A 168 15.18 -14.56 -3.75
CA PRO A 168 14.74 -15.90 -4.10
C PRO A 168 15.60 -16.97 -3.46
N TYR A 169 15.00 -18.09 -3.11
CA TYR A 169 15.71 -19.22 -2.51
C TYR A 169 15.15 -20.57 -3.01
N THR A 170 16.00 -21.59 -2.95
CA THR A 170 15.59 -23.00 -3.02
C THR A 170 15.64 -23.59 -1.61
N GLU A 171 14.82 -24.59 -1.35
CA GLU A 171 14.84 -25.31 -0.08
C GLU A 171 15.37 -26.72 -0.30
N GLU A 172 16.51 -27.04 0.31
CA GLU A 172 17.12 -28.36 0.26
C GLU A 172 17.32 -28.87 1.71
N ASN A 173 16.76 -30.03 2.03
CA ASN A 173 16.83 -30.65 3.35
C ASN A 173 16.32 -29.76 4.51
N GLY A 174 15.37 -28.85 4.25
CA GLY A 174 14.85 -27.91 5.24
C GLY A 174 15.70 -26.65 5.46
N GLU A 175 16.76 -26.47 4.68
CA GLU A 175 17.61 -25.27 4.69
C GLU A 175 17.35 -24.41 3.44
N LYS A 176 17.21 -23.10 3.64
CA LYS A 176 17.06 -22.13 2.54
C LYS A 176 18.41 -21.81 1.92
N GLN A 177 18.54 -22.07 0.63
CA GLN A 177 19.68 -21.66 -0.17
C GLN A 177 19.29 -20.47 -1.03
N PHE A 178 19.76 -19.27 -0.66
CA PHE A 178 19.45 -18.03 -1.37
C PHE A 178 20.15 -17.96 -2.72
N LEU A 179 19.38 -17.65 -3.74
CA LEU A 179 19.85 -17.53 -5.10
C LEU A 179 20.41 -16.13 -5.35
N ARG A 180 21.48 -16.06 -6.14
CA ARG A 180 22.09 -14.80 -6.54
C ARG A 180 22.45 -14.84 -8.02
N SER A 181 22.09 -13.79 -8.76
CA SER A 181 22.51 -13.62 -10.14
C SER A 181 23.99 -13.23 -10.26
N ASN A 182 24.53 -13.33 -11.46
CA ASN A 182 25.89 -12.90 -11.81
C ASN A 182 25.97 -11.43 -12.26
N ALA A 183 25.05 -10.58 -11.82
CA ALA A 183 25.11 -9.14 -12.01
C ALA A 183 26.43 -8.54 -11.48
N ASP A 184 26.89 -7.46 -12.08
CA ASP A 184 28.14 -6.80 -11.69
C ASP A 184 28.04 -6.14 -10.31
N ALA A 185 26.84 -5.66 -9.91
CA ALA A 185 26.53 -5.20 -8.56
C ALA A 185 25.03 -5.36 -8.30
N ILE A 186 24.67 -5.66 -7.04
CA ILE A 186 23.28 -5.83 -6.59
C ILE A 186 23.06 -5.03 -5.30
N VAL A 187 22.22 -4.01 -5.37
CA VAL A 187 21.78 -3.25 -4.21
C VAL A 187 20.36 -3.64 -3.86
N ASN A 188 20.23 -4.37 -2.75
CA ASN A 188 18.95 -4.73 -2.16
C ASN A 188 19.16 -4.84 -0.65
N PRO A 189 18.41 -4.11 0.19
CA PRO A 189 18.60 -4.10 1.64
C PRO A 189 18.37 -5.46 2.29
N LYS A 190 17.58 -6.36 1.66
CA LYS A 190 17.23 -7.69 2.17
C LYS A 190 18.31 -8.76 1.92
N GLN A 191 19.39 -8.45 1.19
CA GLN A 191 20.50 -9.40 1.05
C GLN A 191 21.04 -9.80 2.43
N GLN A 192 21.34 -11.09 2.63
CA GLN A 192 21.79 -11.64 3.93
C GLN A 192 22.98 -10.89 4.54
N GLU A 193 23.97 -10.50 3.72
CA GLU A 193 25.18 -9.82 4.18
C GLU A 193 25.08 -8.29 4.10
N CYS A 194 23.88 -7.74 3.89
CA CYS A 194 23.67 -6.30 3.83
C CYS A 194 23.64 -5.72 5.26
N ALA A 195 24.56 -4.80 5.55
CA ALA A 195 24.67 -4.15 6.86
C ALA A 195 23.63 -3.04 7.07
N TYR A 196 22.86 -2.68 6.04
CA TYR A 196 21.85 -1.62 6.13
C TYR A 196 20.80 -1.97 7.19
N PRO A 197 20.55 -1.11 8.19
CA PRO A 197 19.73 -1.50 9.34
C PRO A 197 18.26 -1.71 9.00
N PHE A 198 17.69 -0.90 8.08
CA PHE A 198 16.28 -0.93 7.72
C PHE A 198 16.05 -1.67 6.40
N LYS A 199 15.24 -2.75 6.43
CA LYS A 199 15.07 -3.67 5.30
C LYS A 199 13.85 -3.34 4.42
N GLU A 200 12.94 -2.50 4.90
CA GLU A 200 11.63 -2.25 4.31
C GLU A 200 11.58 -0.97 3.46
N LEU A 201 12.67 -0.63 2.78
CA LEU A 201 12.66 0.42 1.77
C LEU A 201 11.92 -0.05 0.51
N CYS A 202 11.19 0.83 -0.18
CA CYS A 202 10.67 0.57 -1.52
C CYS A 202 11.77 0.75 -2.59
N GLY A 203 11.53 0.32 -3.82
CA GLY A 203 12.48 0.44 -4.93
C GLY A 203 12.93 1.88 -5.19
N ALA A 204 12.00 2.85 -5.13
CA ALA A 204 12.31 4.27 -5.29
C ALA A 204 13.22 4.82 -4.17
N ALA A 205 13.03 4.33 -2.95
CA ALA A 205 13.90 4.70 -1.83
C ALA A 205 15.32 4.11 -2.00
N VAL A 206 15.43 2.85 -2.45
CA VAL A 206 16.71 2.22 -2.79
C VAL A 206 17.40 2.99 -3.92
N ALA A 207 16.68 3.32 -5.00
CA ALA A 207 17.19 4.11 -6.12
C ALA A 207 17.68 5.49 -5.66
N TRP A 208 16.95 6.15 -4.78
CA TRP A 208 17.34 7.43 -4.20
C TRP A 208 18.60 7.34 -3.32
N LYS A 209 18.73 6.29 -2.52
CA LYS A 209 19.93 6.03 -1.71
C LYS A 209 21.17 5.80 -2.60
N VAL A 210 21.02 5.03 -3.67
CA VAL A 210 22.09 4.82 -4.68
C VAL A 210 22.47 6.15 -5.34
N LEU A 211 21.48 7.00 -5.65
CA LEU A 211 21.74 8.31 -6.22
C LEU A 211 22.51 9.24 -5.27
N GLN A 212 22.28 9.16 -3.96
CA GLN A 212 23.06 9.90 -2.96
C GLN A 212 24.55 9.55 -3.04
N VAL A 213 24.87 8.24 -3.06
CA VAL A 213 26.27 7.78 -3.19
C VAL A 213 26.87 8.20 -4.54
N LEU A 214 26.10 8.14 -5.63
CA LEU A 214 26.56 8.58 -6.94
C LEU A 214 26.88 10.08 -6.95
N TYR A 215 25.98 10.92 -6.39
CA TYR A 215 26.19 12.38 -6.34
C TYR A 215 27.45 12.74 -5.55
N GLU A 216 27.67 12.11 -4.39
CA GLU A 216 28.88 12.29 -3.61
C GLU A 216 30.13 11.99 -4.45
N LYS A 217 30.16 10.83 -5.15
CA LYS A 217 31.29 10.42 -5.99
C LYS A 217 31.50 11.32 -7.22
N MET A 218 30.44 11.96 -7.69
CA MET A 218 30.48 12.91 -8.80
C MET A 218 30.74 14.36 -8.35
N GLY A 219 30.80 14.62 -7.04
CA GLY A 219 31.07 15.91 -6.46
C GLY A 219 29.88 16.88 -6.40
N PHE A 220 28.65 16.35 -6.45
CA PHE A 220 27.41 17.11 -6.25
C PHE A 220 27.04 17.18 -4.77
N ALA A 221 26.27 18.18 -4.38
CA ALA A 221 25.77 18.30 -3.02
C ALA A 221 24.66 17.25 -2.75
N LEU A 222 24.67 16.66 -1.55
CA LEU A 222 23.66 15.68 -1.15
C LEU A 222 22.24 16.26 -1.22
N GLU A 223 22.09 17.53 -0.87
CA GLU A 223 20.82 18.27 -0.86
C GLU A 223 20.16 18.35 -2.24
N GLU A 224 20.93 18.22 -3.32
CA GLU A 224 20.38 18.19 -4.68
C GLU A 224 19.51 16.93 -4.91
N THR A 225 19.79 15.83 -4.18
CA THR A 225 18.94 14.63 -4.23
C THR A 225 17.58 14.81 -3.55
N TYR A 226 17.42 15.85 -2.71
CA TYR A 226 16.19 16.08 -1.96
C TYR A 226 15.02 16.52 -2.83
N GLU A 227 15.26 16.91 -4.09
CA GLU A 227 14.20 17.18 -5.05
C GLU A 227 13.34 15.93 -5.33
N PHE A 228 13.89 14.73 -5.14
CA PHE A 228 13.20 13.45 -5.38
C PHE A 228 12.41 12.93 -4.18
N LEU A 229 12.47 13.56 -3.02
CA LEU A 229 11.80 13.06 -1.81
C LEU A 229 10.27 12.96 -1.96
N GLU A 230 9.65 13.86 -2.74
CA GLU A 230 8.22 13.75 -3.04
C GLU A 230 7.89 12.47 -3.83
N ASN A 231 8.77 12.05 -4.75
CA ASN A 231 8.63 10.84 -5.54
C ASN A 231 8.88 9.58 -4.69
N VAL A 232 9.91 9.62 -3.81
CA VAL A 232 10.18 8.55 -2.84
C VAL A 232 9.00 8.34 -1.91
N ALA A 233 8.42 9.42 -1.36
CA ALA A 233 7.25 9.33 -0.49
C ALA A 233 6.02 8.79 -1.25
N PHE A 234 5.83 9.23 -2.48
CA PHE A 234 4.72 8.79 -3.33
C PHE A 234 4.80 7.30 -3.63
N ALA A 235 5.99 6.80 -3.96
CA ALA A 235 6.25 5.38 -4.16
C ALA A 235 6.07 4.57 -2.87
N THR A 236 6.69 5.01 -1.76
CA THR A 236 6.62 4.33 -0.45
C THR A 236 5.17 4.08 0.00
N VAL A 237 4.30 5.09 -0.18
CA VAL A 237 2.87 4.96 0.16
C VAL A 237 2.13 4.14 -0.90
N GLY A 238 2.46 4.32 -2.18
CA GLY A 238 1.79 3.65 -3.31
C GLY A 238 2.05 2.16 -3.37
N ASP A 239 3.25 1.72 -2.98
CA ASP A 239 3.64 0.31 -2.85
C ASP A 239 3.27 -0.31 -1.48
N VAL A 240 2.53 0.46 -0.68
CA VAL A 240 1.99 0.00 0.62
C VAL A 240 3.09 -0.47 1.57
N MET A 241 4.23 0.23 1.60
CA MET A 241 5.33 -0.06 2.54
C MET A 241 4.97 0.33 3.97
N ASP A 242 5.59 -0.33 4.94
CA ASP A 242 5.39 -0.03 6.36
C ASP A 242 5.89 1.39 6.68
N LEU A 243 5.02 2.26 7.21
CA LEU A 243 5.35 3.63 7.60
C LEU A 243 6.01 3.69 8.98
N THR A 244 7.12 2.99 9.11
CA THR A 244 7.97 2.92 10.30
C THR A 244 9.37 3.41 9.96
N ASP A 245 10.17 3.73 10.99
CA ASP A 245 11.58 4.09 10.88
C ASP A 245 11.85 5.10 9.73
N GLU A 246 12.74 4.79 8.77
CA GLU A 246 13.08 5.67 7.65
C GLU A 246 11.90 5.97 6.73
N ASN A 247 11.06 4.99 6.45
CA ASN A 247 9.89 5.19 5.58
C ASN A 247 8.96 6.27 6.14
N ARG A 248 8.79 6.32 7.47
CA ARG A 248 8.00 7.37 8.11
C ARG A 248 8.64 8.76 7.89
N ILE A 249 9.96 8.88 8.05
CA ILE A 249 10.71 10.12 7.84
C ILE A 249 10.61 10.54 6.37
N LEU A 250 10.86 9.62 5.44
CA LEU A 250 10.82 9.86 4.00
C LEU A 250 9.43 10.34 3.54
N VAL A 251 8.38 9.69 4.04
CA VAL A 251 7.00 10.08 3.68
C VAL A 251 6.63 11.43 4.29
N LYS A 252 7.00 11.71 5.54
CA LYS A 252 6.78 13.02 6.17
C LYS A 252 7.46 14.14 5.39
N GLU A 253 8.73 13.96 5.03
CA GLU A 253 9.51 14.94 4.29
C GLU A 253 9.00 15.12 2.85
N GLY A 254 8.62 14.04 2.19
CA GLY A 254 8.06 14.10 0.84
C GLY A 254 6.70 14.79 0.80
N LEU A 255 5.83 14.55 1.79
CA LEU A 255 4.54 15.25 1.94
C LEU A 255 4.74 16.75 2.17
N ASN A 256 5.74 17.15 2.96
CA ASN A 256 6.07 18.58 3.12
C ASN A 256 6.52 19.24 1.81
N ARG A 257 7.15 18.47 0.91
CA ARG A 257 7.65 18.96 -0.39
C ARG A 257 6.58 19.01 -1.45
N ILE A 258 5.68 18.03 -1.47
CA ILE A 258 4.58 17.97 -2.46
C ILE A 258 3.72 19.22 -2.42
N HIS A 259 3.56 19.87 -1.27
CA HIS A 259 2.84 21.13 -1.13
C HIS A 259 3.43 22.27 -1.97
N ARG A 260 4.69 22.13 -2.42
CA ARG A 260 5.42 23.10 -3.22
C ARG A 260 6.11 22.46 -4.42
N THR A 261 5.55 21.36 -4.91
CA THR A 261 6.15 20.61 -6.01
C THR A 261 6.39 21.48 -7.24
N LYS A 262 7.57 21.32 -7.83
CA LYS A 262 7.95 22.00 -9.09
C LYS A 262 7.76 21.09 -10.30
N ASN A 263 7.48 19.79 -10.09
CA ASN A 263 7.28 18.84 -11.18
C ASN A 263 5.96 19.13 -11.89
N PRO A 264 5.99 19.46 -13.22
CA PRO A 264 4.77 19.77 -13.97
C PRO A 264 3.75 18.63 -13.98
N GLY A 265 4.23 17.38 -14.06
CA GLY A 265 3.37 16.18 -14.06
C GLY A 265 2.66 15.99 -12.73
N MET A 266 3.37 16.13 -11.61
CA MET A 266 2.76 16.05 -10.30
C MET A 266 1.71 17.13 -10.08
N ARG A 267 2.01 18.38 -10.45
CA ARG A 267 1.03 19.49 -10.39
C ARG A 267 -0.20 19.21 -11.24
N ALA A 268 0.00 18.73 -12.46
CA ALA A 268 -1.09 18.39 -13.36
C ALA A 268 -1.97 17.27 -12.79
N LEU A 269 -1.37 16.23 -12.20
CA LEU A 269 -2.09 15.10 -11.59
C LEU A 269 -2.92 15.55 -10.37
N ILE A 270 -2.36 16.40 -9.52
CA ILE A 270 -3.05 17.00 -8.36
C ILE A 270 -4.26 17.81 -8.84
N PHE A 271 -4.06 18.70 -9.82
CA PHE A 271 -5.12 19.55 -10.37
C PHE A 271 -6.25 18.73 -11.01
N GLN A 272 -5.94 17.72 -11.82
CA GLN A 272 -6.95 16.87 -12.47
C GLN A 272 -7.77 16.04 -11.48
N ASN A 273 -7.23 15.77 -10.29
CA ASN A 273 -7.97 15.12 -9.20
C ASN A 273 -8.69 16.11 -8.27
N HIS A 274 -8.75 17.41 -8.62
CA HIS A 274 -9.41 18.46 -7.85
C HIS A 274 -8.90 18.57 -6.39
N LEU A 275 -7.59 18.38 -6.20
CA LEU A 275 -6.94 18.48 -4.89
C LEU A 275 -6.21 19.82 -4.75
N GLU A 276 -6.18 20.34 -3.52
CA GLU A 276 -5.33 21.45 -3.15
C GLU A 276 -3.99 20.91 -2.64
N PRO A 277 -2.85 21.36 -3.15
CA PRO A 277 -1.53 20.83 -2.78
C PRO A 277 -1.29 20.79 -1.27
N GLU A 278 -1.72 21.82 -0.54
CA GLU A 278 -1.53 21.98 0.91
C GLU A 278 -2.31 20.96 1.75
N GLN A 279 -3.32 20.32 1.18
CA GLN A 279 -4.17 19.33 1.84
C GLN A 279 -3.72 17.89 1.57
N ILE A 280 -2.73 17.70 0.71
CA ILE A 280 -2.26 16.36 0.35
C ILE A 280 -1.62 15.68 1.55
N ASN A 281 -2.05 14.46 1.82
CA ASN A 281 -1.53 13.57 2.85
C ASN A 281 -1.35 12.15 2.28
N ALA A 282 -0.88 11.22 3.10
CA ALA A 282 -0.63 9.83 2.68
C ALA A 282 -1.88 9.14 2.09
N TYR A 283 -3.10 9.48 2.54
CA TYR A 283 -4.34 8.95 1.95
C TYR A 283 -4.46 9.33 0.47
N HIS A 284 -4.18 10.59 0.13
CA HIS A 284 -4.23 11.06 -1.26
C HIS A 284 -3.20 10.33 -2.14
N PHE A 285 -2.01 10.06 -1.61
CA PHE A 285 -1.00 9.27 -2.32
C PHE A 285 -1.50 7.85 -2.60
N GLY A 286 -1.96 7.15 -1.57
CA GLY A 286 -2.33 5.73 -1.70
C GLY A 286 -3.67 5.48 -2.41
N PHE A 287 -4.64 6.40 -2.29
CA PHE A 287 -6.03 6.13 -2.72
C PHE A 287 -6.56 7.05 -3.81
N VAL A 288 -5.88 8.16 -4.12
CA VAL A 288 -6.31 9.10 -5.16
C VAL A 288 -5.28 9.19 -6.29
N LEU A 289 -4.07 9.65 -6.01
CA LEU A 289 -3.04 9.91 -7.02
C LEU A 289 -2.33 8.61 -7.49
N GLY A 290 -1.91 7.75 -6.56
CA GLY A 290 -1.23 6.49 -6.89
C GLY A 290 -2.05 5.56 -7.78
N PRO A 291 -3.35 5.37 -7.53
CA PRO A 291 -4.21 4.60 -8.42
C PRO A 291 -4.28 5.12 -9.87
N CYS A 292 -4.08 6.42 -10.12
CA CYS A 292 -4.00 6.96 -11.49
C CYS A 292 -2.73 6.48 -12.21
N ILE A 293 -1.59 6.47 -11.50
CA ILE A 293 -0.32 5.94 -12.03
C ILE A 293 -0.45 4.44 -12.32
N ASN A 294 -0.94 3.67 -11.35
CA ASN A 294 -1.08 2.21 -11.48
C ASN A 294 -2.13 1.79 -12.53
N ALA A 295 -3.07 2.67 -12.91
CA ALA A 295 -4.09 2.36 -13.89
C ALA A 295 -3.51 2.19 -15.30
N SER A 296 -2.49 2.96 -15.69
CA SER A 296 -1.84 2.83 -16.99
C SER A 296 -1.15 1.47 -17.14
N GLY A 297 -0.40 1.02 -16.14
CA GLY A 297 0.24 -0.31 -16.16
C GLY A 297 -0.75 -1.49 -16.13
N ARG A 298 -2.05 -1.23 -15.89
CA ARG A 298 -3.10 -2.26 -15.91
C ARG A 298 -3.91 -2.30 -17.20
N LEU A 299 -4.24 -1.13 -17.77
CA LEU A 299 -5.17 -0.99 -18.89
C LEU A 299 -4.51 -0.46 -20.17
N ASP A 300 -3.29 0.06 -20.08
CA ASP A 300 -2.53 0.61 -21.18
C ASP A 300 -1.03 0.31 -20.98
N THR A 301 -0.15 1.29 -21.10
CA THR A 301 1.30 1.15 -20.87
C THR A 301 1.78 2.09 -19.75
N ALA A 302 2.56 1.55 -18.83
CA ALA A 302 3.18 2.33 -17.76
C ALA A 302 4.18 3.41 -18.26
N LYS A 303 4.58 3.36 -19.55
CA LYS A 303 5.33 4.44 -20.20
C LYS A 303 4.59 5.78 -20.13
N LEU A 304 3.25 5.75 -20.18
CA LEU A 304 2.40 6.94 -20.04
C LEU A 304 2.61 7.60 -18.67
N SER A 305 2.63 6.81 -17.59
CA SER A 305 2.87 7.31 -16.23
C SER A 305 4.27 7.89 -16.06
N LEU A 306 5.31 7.24 -16.61
CA LEU A 306 6.66 7.79 -16.57
C LEU A 306 6.74 9.10 -17.36
N SER A 307 6.12 9.16 -18.55
CA SER A 307 6.14 10.36 -19.40
C SER A 307 5.54 11.57 -18.70
N LEU A 308 4.50 11.39 -17.89
CA LEU A 308 3.88 12.45 -17.10
C LEU A 308 4.90 13.30 -16.33
N PHE A 309 5.87 12.61 -15.66
CA PHE A 309 6.86 13.28 -14.81
C PHE A 309 8.05 13.85 -15.58
N LEU A 310 8.21 13.46 -16.84
CA LEU A 310 9.31 13.91 -17.72
C LEU A 310 8.92 15.03 -18.69
N GLN A 311 7.61 15.30 -18.83
CA GLN A 311 7.06 16.26 -19.77
C GLN A 311 7.02 17.70 -19.23
N GLY A 312 6.89 18.68 -20.13
CA GLY A 312 6.57 20.06 -19.81
C GLY A 312 5.08 20.24 -19.45
N GLU A 313 4.70 21.46 -19.04
CA GLU A 313 3.38 21.74 -18.46
C GLU A 313 2.20 21.38 -19.38
N GLU A 314 2.28 21.69 -20.67
CA GLU A 314 1.16 21.47 -21.60
C GLU A 314 0.91 19.98 -21.86
N GLU A 315 1.96 19.23 -22.13
CA GLU A 315 1.89 17.79 -22.35
C GLU A 315 1.51 17.04 -21.07
N ALA A 316 2.08 17.43 -19.95
CA ALA A 316 1.76 16.86 -18.64
C ALA A 316 0.29 17.01 -18.28
N ALA A 317 -0.34 18.16 -18.62
CA ALA A 317 -1.77 18.36 -18.38
C ALA A 317 -2.65 17.42 -19.22
N LYS A 318 -2.25 17.10 -20.46
CA LYS A 318 -2.95 16.12 -21.32
C LYS A 318 -2.80 14.70 -20.75
N THR A 319 -1.56 14.30 -20.43
CA THR A 319 -1.24 12.99 -19.88
C THR A 319 -1.93 12.76 -18.52
N ALA A 320 -1.94 13.76 -17.64
CA ALA A 320 -2.64 13.66 -16.35
C ALA A 320 -4.14 13.40 -16.51
N ARG A 321 -4.80 14.06 -17.48
CA ARG A 321 -6.22 13.82 -17.78
C ARG A 321 -6.45 12.40 -18.24
N GLU A 322 -5.63 11.89 -19.15
CA GLU A 322 -5.71 10.53 -19.67
C GLU A 322 -5.55 9.49 -18.54
N LEU A 323 -4.59 9.69 -17.63
CA LEU A 323 -4.38 8.82 -16.47
C LEU A 323 -5.58 8.83 -15.51
N VAL A 324 -6.22 9.98 -15.29
CA VAL A 324 -7.43 10.07 -14.47
C VAL A 324 -8.60 9.35 -15.14
N GLU A 325 -8.76 9.48 -16.46
CA GLU A 325 -9.78 8.77 -17.25
C GLU A 325 -9.55 7.24 -17.19
N LEU A 326 -8.32 6.77 -17.39
CA LEU A 326 -7.96 5.35 -17.25
C LEU A 326 -8.26 4.83 -15.83
N ASN A 327 -7.98 5.63 -14.81
CA ASN A 327 -8.29 5.24 -13.43
C ASN A 327 -9.81 5.18 -13.20
N GLN A 328 -10.60 6.05 -13.82
CA GLN A 328 -12.06 5.97 -13.74
C GLN A 328 -12.57 4.70 -14.43
N GLN A 329 -12.10 4.38 -15.64
CA GLN A 329 -12.43 3.13 -16.34
C GLN A 329 -12.08 1.90 -15.48
N ARG A 330 -10.89 1.89 -14.88
CA ARG A 330 -10.49 0.82 -13.96
C ARG A 330 -11.44 0.69 -12.76
N LYS A 331 -11.89 1.82 -12.18
CA LYS A 331 -12.86 1.81 -11.07
C LYS A 331 -14.20 1.20 -11.49
N ASP A 332 -14.71 1.60 -12.65
CA ASP A 332 -16.00 1.12 -13.17
C ASP A 332 -15.92 -0.39 -13.47
N MET A 333 -14.91 -0.83 -14.21
CA MET A 333 -14.68 -2.26 -14.48
C MET A 333 -14.49 -3.08 -13.18
N THR A 334 -13.83 -2.50 -12.17
CA THR A 334 -13.66 -3.17 -10.88
C THR A 334 -15.00 -3.28 -10.15
N ALA A 335 -15.84 -2.25 -10.17
CA ALA A 335 -17.15 -2.26 -9.53
C ALA A 335 -18.05 -3.35 -10.15
N ASP A 336 -18.13 -3.40 -11.49
CA ASP A 336 -18.88 -4.42 -12.21
C ASP A 336 -18.38 -5.84 -11.87
N GLY A 337 -17.05 -6.04 -11.84
CA GLY A 337 -16.46 -7.32 -11.48
C GLY A 337 -16.71 -7.72 -10.03
N VAL A 338 -16.77 -6.77 -9.10
CA VAL A 338 -17.10 -7.03 -7.69
C VAL A 338 -18.58 -7.40 -7.55
N GLU A 339 -19.49 -6.75 -8.25
CA GLU A 339 -20.92 -7.10 -8.24
C GLU A 339 -21.14 -8.51 -8.79
N GLU A 340 -20.52 -8.85 -9.93
CA GLU A 340 -20.61 -10.20 -10.49
C GLU A 340 -20.02 -11.25 -9.53
N ALA A 341 -18.85 -10.96 -8.92
CA ALA A 341 -18.24 -11.85 -7.95
C ALA A 341 -19.13 -12.09 -6.73
N LYS A 342 -19.75 -11.04 -6.16
CA LYS A 342 -20.68 -11.16 -5.04
C LYS A 342 -21.87 -12.04 -5.40
N ARG A 343 -22.47 -11.82 -6.57
CA ARG A 343 -23.59 -12.63 -7.05
C ARG A 343 -23.21 -14.12 -7.13
N VAL A 344 -22.05 -14.43 -7.71
CA VAL A 344 -21.55 -15.81 -7.80
C VAL A 344 -21.33 -16.44 -6.41
N VAL A 345 -20.77 -15.69 -5.47
CA VAL A 345 -20.55 -16.16 -4.09
C VAL A 345 -21.89 -16.44 -3.40
N GLU A 346 -22.84 -15.51 -3.47
CA GLU A 346 -24.14 -15.61 -2.81
C GLU A 346 -25.01 -16.76 -3.38
N GLU A 347 -24.95 -16.98 -4.70
CA GLU A 347 -25.69 -18.06 -5.36
C GLU A 347 -25.08 -19.45 -5.15
N HIS A 348 -23.73 -19.55 -5.02
CA HIS A 348 -23.07 -20.86 -5.14
C HIS A 348 -22.02 -21.18 -4.08
N TYR A 349 -21.37 -20.18 -3.44
CA TYR A 349 -20.12 -20.42 -2.69
C TYR A 349 -20.14 -19.90 -1.25
N MET A 350 -21.29 -19.54 -0.71
CA MET A 350 -21.41 -19.05 0.68
C MET A 350 -20.88 -20.03 1.73
N SER A 351 -21.00 -21.35 1.49
CA SER A 351 -20.53 -22.41 2.38
C SER A 351 -19.03 -22.68 2.29
N ASP A 352 -18.36 -22.19 1.24
CA ASP A 352 -16.93 -22.43 1.04
C ASP A 352 -16.10 -21.64 2.06
N LYS A 353 -15.04 -22.25 2.57
CA LYS A 353 -14.07 -21.61 3.46
C LYS A 353 -13.10 -20.71 2.68
N VAL A 354 -12.75 -21.13 1.46
CA VAL A 354 -11.90 -20.41 0.50
C VAL A 354 -12.72 -20.15 -0.74
N LEU A 355 -12.94 -18.88 -1.07
CA LEU A 355 -13.73 -18.50 -2.24
C LEU A 355 -12.86 -18.59 -3.51
N VAL A 356 -13.22 -19.46 -4.44
CA VAL A 356 -12.60 -19.56 -5.77
C VAL A 356 -13.65 -19.14 -6.80
N ILE A 357 -13.45 -17.97 -7.40
CA ILE A 357 -14.47 -17.31 -8.25
C ILE A 357 -13.90 -17.17 -9.67
N TYR A 358 -14.51 -17.83 -10.64
CA TYR A 358 -14.12 -17.73 -12.04
C TYR A 358 -14.96 -16.69 -12.77
N LEU A 359 -14.30 -15.63 -13.26
CA LEU A 359 -14.90 -14.48 -13.95
C LEU A 359 -14.25 -14.33 -15.34
N PRO A 360 -14.64 -15.13 -16.33
CA PRO A 360 -13.94 -15.22 -17.62
C PRO A 360 -13.99 -13.94 -18.46
N LYS A 361 -14.91 -13.01 -18.16
CA LYS A 361 -15.07 -11.73 -18.88
C LYS A 361 -14.29 -10.58 -18.23
N VAL A 362 -13.80 -10.76 -17.01
CA VAL A 362 -13.07 -9.74 -16.29
C VAL A 362 -11.62 -9.69 -16.78
N HIS A 363 -11.11 -8.48 -16.96
CA HIS A 363 -9.71 -8.26 -17.36
C HIS A 363 -8.76 -8.80 -16.27
N GLU A 364 -7.74 -9.59 -16.66
CA GLU A 364 -6.86 -10.31 -15.71
C GLU A 364 -6.15 -9.37 -14.73
N SER A 365 -5.79 -8.15 -15.14
CA SER A 365 -5.13 -7.17 -14.27
C SER A 365 -5.97 -6.69 -13.09
N LEU A 366 -7.30 -6.93 -13.10
CA LEU A 366 -8.23 -6.52 -12.06
C LEU A 366 -8.53 -7.64 -11.06
N ALA A 367 -8.18 -8.89 -11.37
CA ALA A 367 -8.46 -10.05 -10.52
C ALA A 367 -8.01 -9.84 -9.06
N GLY A 368 -6.79 -9.31 -8.85
CA GLY A 368 -6.26 -9.06 -7.51
C GLY A 368 -6.99 -7.95 -6.74
N ILE A 369 -7.53 -6.93 -7.42
CA ILE A 369 -8.30 -5.86 -6.78
C ILE A 369 -9.67 -6.41 -6.38
N ILE A 370 -10.33 -7.15 -7.27
CA ILE A 370 -11.62 -7.78 -7.00
C ILE A 370 -11.48 -8.78 -5.86
N ALA A 371 -10.44 -9.64 -5.87
CA ALA A 371 -10.17 -10.57 -4.76
C ALA A 371 -10.03 -9.85 -3.42
N GLY A 372 -9.34 -8.70 -3.38
CA GLY A 372 -9.23 -7.86 -2.20
C GLY A 372 -10.58 -7.35 -1.69
N ARG A 373 -11.44 -6.87 -2.58
CA ARG A 373 -12.78 -6.37 -2.22
C ARG A 373 -13.71 -7.47 -1.73
N ILE A 374 -13.65 -8.65 -2.34
CA ILE A 374 -14.45 -9.81 -1.90
C ILE A 374 -13.93 -10.31 -0.55
N ARG A 375 -12.62 -10.39 -0.33
CA ARG A 375 -12.03 -10.70 0.97
C ARG A 375 -12.50 -9.72 2.06
N GLU A 376 -12.55 -8.43 1.77
CA GLU A 376 -13.07 -7.41 2.71
C GLU A 376 -14.55 -7.63 3.02
N ALA A 377 -15.36 -7.98 2.02
CA ALA A 377 -16.80 -8.17 2.17
C ALA A 377 -17.17 -9.43 2.97
N TYR A 378 -16.45 -10.53 2.75
CA TYR A 378 -16.82 -11.84 3.33
C TYR A 378 -15.85 -12.33 4.42
N HIS A 379 -14.73 -11.66 4.62
CA HIS A 379 -13.64 -12.07 5.53
C HIS A 379 -13.21 -13.53 5.32
N LYS A 380 -13.00 -13.91 4.08
CA LYS A 380 -12.53 -15.24 3.66
C LYS A 380 -11.31 -15.10 2.75
N PRO A 381 -10.42 -16.11 2.68
CA PRO A 381 -9.45 -16.19 1.60
C PRO A 381 -10.16 -16.26 0.25
N VAL A 382 -9.68 -15.52 -0.75
CA VAL A 382 -10.34 -15.40 -2.06
C VAL A 382 -9.32 -15.58 -3.17
N PHE A 383 -9.63 -16.41 -4.15
CA PHE A 383 -9.00 -16.44 -5.46
C PHE A 383 -10.01 -15.97 -6.51
N VAL A 384 -9.64 -14.96 -7.28
CA VAL A 384 -10.38 -14.57 -8.49
C VAL A 384 -9.61 -15.04 -9.69
N LEU A 385 -10.24 -15.84 -10.51
CA LEU A 385 -9.71 -16.46 -11.72
C LEU A 385 -10.31 -15.77 -12.93
N THR A 386 -9.52 -15.54 -13.97
CA THR A 386 -9.93 -14.90 -15.23
C THR A 386 -9.41 -15.69 -16.41
N LYS A 387 -10.08 -15.59 -17.55
CA LYS A 387 -9.60 -16.21 -18.78
C LYS A 387 -8.34 -15.47 -19.26
N ALA A 388 -7.31 -16.22 -19.61
CA ALA A 388 -6.07 -15.73 -20.22
C ALA A 388 -6.00 -16.14 -21.70
N GLU A 389 -4.95 -15.73 -22.42
CA GLU A 389 -4.71 -16.19 -23.79
C GLU A 389 -4.53 -17.71 -23.85
N GLU A 390 -3.82 -18.26 -22.86
CA GLU A 390 -3.72 -19.70 -22.63
C GLU A 390 -4.21 -20.02 -21.21
N GLY A 391 -5.22 -20.87 -21.08
CA GLY A 391 -5.77 -21.32 -19.80
C GLY A 391 -6.43 -20.20 -18.98
N VAL A 392 -6.20 -20.26 -17.68
CA VAL A 392 -6.78 -19.36 -16.67
C VAL A 392 -5.67 -18.81 -15.78
N LYS A 393 -5.69 -17.50 -15.55
CA LYS A 393 -4.86 -16.84 -14.55
C LYS A 393 -5.68 -16.40 -13.34
N GLY A 394 -5.07 -16.38 -12.18
CA GLY A 394 -5.75 -15.98 -10.94
C GLY A 394 -4.88 -15.17 -10.00
N SER A 395 -5.56 -14.40 -9.18
CA SER A 395 -4.97 -13.66 -8.06
C SER A 395 -5.70 -13.99 -6.77
N GLY A 396 -4.94 -14.30 -5.72
CA GLY A 396 -5.44 -14.56 -4.38
C GLY A 396 -5.19 -13.43 -3.40
N ARG A 397 -6.11 -13.26 -2.44
CA ARG A 397 -5.97 -12.37 -1.27
C ARG A 397 -6.45 -13.09 -0.03
N SER A 398 -5.67 -13.02 1.05
CA SER A 398 -5.88 -13.81 2.26
C SER A 398 -6.32 -13.00 3.47
N ILE A 399 -6.68 -13.74 4.51
CA ILE A 399 -6.81 -13.32 5.90
C ILE A 399 -5.56 -13.77 6.70
N GLU A 400 -5.35 -13.23 7.90
CA GLU A 400 -4.16 -13.50 8.72
C GLU A 400 -3.99 -15.00 9.04
N GLU A 401 -5.08 -15.76 9.13
CA GLU A 401 -5.13 -17.17 9.53
C GLU A 401 -4.88 -18.15 8.38
N TYR A 402 -4.64 -17.67 7.14
CA TYR A 402 -4.51 -18.55 5.97
C TYR A 402 -3.34 -18.12 5.08
N SER A 403 -2.37 -19.00 4.91
CA SER A 403 -1.22 -18.77 4.03
C SER A 403 -1.53 -19.20 2.60
N MET A 404 -1.73 -18.23 1.69
CA MET A 404 -1.98 -18.51 0.27
C MET A 404 -0.92 -19.40 -0.36
N TYR A 405 0.34 -19.10 -0.11
CA TYR A 405 1.45 -19.83 -0.72
C TYR A 405 1.51 -21.29 -0.26
N GLU A 406 1.43 -21.54 1.04
CA GLU A 406 1.48 -22.90 1.59
C GLU A 406 0.30 -23.75 1.12
N GLU A 407 -0.88 -23.16 1.03
CA GLU A 407 -2.07 -23.86 0.57
C GLU A 407 -2.04 -24.15 -0.94
N LEU A 408 -1.48 -23.24 -1.76
CA LEU A 408 -1.24 -23.51 -3.18
C LEU A 408 -0.25 -24.66 -3.39
N CYS A 409 0.78 -24.78 -2.55
CA CYS A 409 1.71 -25.91 -2.61
C CYS A 409 1.01 -27.28 -2.49
N LYS A 410 -0.10 -27.36 -1.74
CA LYS A 410 -0.91 -28.59 -1.59
C LYS A 410 -1.75 -28.92 -2.85
N CYS A 411 -1.89 -27.94 -3.74
CA CYS A 411 -2.68 -28.08 -5.00
C CYS A 411 -1.79 -28.07 -6.25
N ARG A 412 -0.48 -28.21 -6.10
CA ARG A 412 0.53 -28.02 -7.15
C ARG A 412 0.25 -28.79 -8.45
N GLU A 413 -0.29 -30.00 -8.35
CA GLU A 413 -0.56 -30.87 -9.52
C GLU A 413 -1.71 -30.37 -10.41
N LEU A 414 -2.51 -29.41 -9.94
CA LEU A 414 -3.59 -28.78 -10.71
C LEU A 414 -3.15 -27.47 -11.37
N LEU A 415 -1.99 -26.97 -11.00
CA LEU A 415 -1.46 -25.65 -11.39
C LEU A 415 -0.32 -25.79 -12.39
N GLU A 416 -0.23 -24.86 -13.33
CA GLU A 416 0.93 -24.72 -14.25
C GLU A 416 2.04 -23.89 -13.62
N LYS A 417 1.65 -22.72 -13.08
CA LYS A 417 2.55 -21.81 -12.34
C LYS A 417 1.84 -21.24 -11.14
N PHE A 418 2.56 -21.02 -10.08
CA PHE A 418 2.07 -20.26 -8.93
C PHE A 418 3.23 -19.66 -8.14
N GLY A 419 2.92 -18.60 -7.40
CA GLY A 419 3.87 -17.93 -6.53
C GLY A 419 3.17 -16.89 -5.66
N GLY A 420 3.88 -16.38 -4.67
CA GLY A 420 3.36 -15.33 -3.79
C GLY A 420 3.84 -15.47 -2.35
N HIS A 421 3.09 -14.84 -1.46
CA HIS A 421 3.32 -14.72 -0.03
C HIS A 421 2.09 -15.18 0.76
N PRO A 422 2.15 -15.27 2.09
CA PRO A 422 0.99 -15.68 2.89
C PRO A 422 -0.29 -14.89 2.59
N MET A 423 -0.20 -13.57 2.35
CA MET A 423 -1.37 -12.69 2.17
C MET A 423 -1.83 -12.51 0.74
N ALA A 424 -1.03 -12.85 -0.26
CA ALA A 424 -1.35 -12.68 -1.67
C ALA A 424 -0.59 -13.67 -2.54
N ALA A 425 -1.25 -14.21 -3.57
CA ALA A 425 -0.62 -15.12 -4.51
C ALA A 425 -1.16 -14.94 -5.93
N GLY A 426 -0.35 -15.34 -6.90
CA GLY A 426 -0.74 -15.49 -8.30
C GLY A 426 -0.66 -16.95 -8.71
N LEU A 427 -1.49 -17.35 -9.67
CA LEU A 427 -1.48 -18.71 -10.20
C LEU A 427 -1.95 -18.76 -11.66
N SER A 428 -1.58 -19.83 -12.37
CA SER A 428 -2.19 -20.23 -13.64
C SER A 428 -2.53 -21.70 -13.63
N LEU A 429 -3.61 -22.06 -14.33
CA LEU A 429 -4.09 -23.44 -14.43
C LEU A 429 -4.88 -23.63 -15.73
N PRO A 430 -5.01 -24.90 -16.22
CA PRO A 430 -5.95 -25.25 -17.29
C PRO A 430 -7.40 -25.00 -16.86
N GLU A 431 -8.25 -24.54 -17.79
CA GLU A 431 -9.64 -24.20 -17.50
C GLU A 431 -10.42 -25.40 -16.93
N GLU A 432 -10.16 -26.61 -17.40
CA GLU A 432 -10.77 -27.86 -16.89
C GLU A 432 -10.39 -28.20 -15.44
N ASN A 433 -9.39 -27.54 -14.88
CA ASN A 433 -8.97 -27.74 -13.50
C ASN A 433 -9.61 -26.74 -12.51
N VAL A 434 -10.37 -25.76 -12.97
CA VAL A 434 -10.96 -24.72 -12.10
C VAL A 434 -11.81 -25.31 -10.97
N ASP A 435 -12.76 -26.19 -11.30
CA ASP A 435 -13.63 -26.81 -10.29
C ASP A 435 -12.85 -27.76 -9.38
N LYS A 436 -11.90 -28.54 -9.93
CA LYS A 436 -11.03 -29.43 -9.14
C LYS A 436 -10.17 -28.64 -8.16
N PHE A 437 -9.65 -27.48 -8.59
CA PHE A 437 -8.88 -26.59 -7.74
C PHE A 437 -9.74 -26.05 -6.60
N ARG A 438 -10.97 -25.58 -6.90
CA ARG A 438 -11.91 -25.10 -5.87
C ARG A 438 -12.22 -26.20 -4.83
N GLU A 439 -12.53 -27.41 -5.27
CA GLU A 439 -12.83 -28.53 -4.38
C GLU A 439 -11.62 -28.88 -3.51
N LYS A 440 -10.44 -29.02 -4.13
CA LYS A 440 -9.23 -29.42 -3.41
C LYS A 440 -8.75 -28.37 -2.42
N ILE A 441 -8.71 -27.08 -2.79
CA ILE A 441 -8.25 -26.01 -1.89
C ILE A 441 -9.16 -25.89 -0.66
N ASN A 442 -10.49 -26.08 -0.83
CA ASN A 442 -11.44 -26.11 0.28
C ASN A 442 -11.29 -27.35 1.16
N ALA A 443 -11.02 -28.53 0.56
CA ALA A 443 -10.76 -29.76 1.32
C ALA A 443 -9.47 -29.68 2.14
N CYS A 444 -8.46 -28.99 1.65
CA CYS A 444 -7.18 -28.79 2.34
C CYS A 444 -7.23 -27.68 3.42
N ALA A 445 -8.20 -26.75 3.33
CA ALA A 445 -8.29 -25.58 4.19
C ALA A 445 -8.60 -25.95 5.64
N ASN A 446 -7.63 -25.78 6.52
CA ASN A 446 -7.76 -26.01 7.96
C ASN A 446 -8.25 -24.75 8.69
N LEU A 447 -9.33 -24.12 8.18
CA LEU A 447 -9.96 -22.95 8.78
C LEU A 447 -11.15 -23.37 9.64
N THR A 448 -11.25 -22.79 10.83
CA THR A 448 -12.42 -22.89 11.71
C THR A 448 -13.38 -21.74 11.45
N GLU A 449 -14.62 -21.83 11.93
CA GLU A 449 -15.57 -20.71 11.87
C GLU A 449 -15.03 -19.47 12.62
N ASP A 450 -14.23 -19.69 13.66
CA ASP A 450 -13.61 -18.63 14.46
C ASP A 450 -12.58 -17.83 13.68
N ASP A 451 -11.84 -18.47 12.78
CA ASP A 451 -10.84 -17.85 11.92
C ASP A 451 -11.48 -16.94 10.86
N LEU A 452 -12.74 -17.24 10.50
CA LEU A 452 -13.52 -16.47 9.52
C LEU A 452 -14.31 -15.30 10.15
N ILE A 453 -14.14 -15.05 11.47
CA ILE A 453 -14.75 -13.91 12.14
C ILE A 453 -13.78 -12.71 12.09
N PRO A 454 -14.19 -11.54 11.55
CA PRO A 454 -13.37 -10.34 11.55
C PRO A 454 -12.91 -9.93 12.95
N LYS A 455 -11.62 -9.65 13.09
CA LYS A 455 -10.98 -9.23 14.35
C LYS A 455 -10.67 -7.74 14.31
N ILE A 456 -11.31 -6.96 15.17
CA ILE A 456 -11.10 -5.51 15.28
C ILE A 456 -10.13 -5.24 16.41
N LYS A 457 -8.97 -4.66 16.09
CA LYS A 457 -7.93 -4.28 17.06
C LYS A 457 -8.22 -2.88 17.58
N ILE A 458 -8.42 -2.73 18.89
CA ILE A 458 -8.66 -1.46 19.59
C ILE A 458 -7.36 -1.03 20.25
N ASP A 459 -6.88 0.18 19.94
CA ASP A 459 -5.69 0.72 20.58
C ASP A 459 -5.92 1.00 22.06
N ILE A 460 -7.01 1.69 22.38
CA ILE A 460 -7.32 2.12 23.76
C ILE A 460 -8.84 2.12 23.96
N PRO A 461 -9.37 1.44 24.99
CA PRO A 461 -10.71 1.69 25.48
C PRO A 461 -10.75 3.10 26.11
N MET A 462 -11.36 4.06 25.42
CA MET A 462 -11.40 5.45 25.85
C MET A 462 -12.83 5.96 25.71
N PRO A 463 -13.42 6.57 26.79
CA PRO A 463 -14.71 7.22 26.66
C PRO A 463 -14.68 8.30 25.57
N ALA A 464 -15.68 8.33 24.71
CA ALA A 464 -15.73 9.27 23.59
C ALA A 464 -15.74 10.75 24.04
N ALA A 465 -16.33 11.03 25.19
CA ALA A 465 -16.34 12.37 25.79
C ALA A 465 -14.97 12.81 26.35
N TYR A 466 -14.00 11.88 26.51
CA TYR A 466 -12.65 12.23 26.97
C TYR A 466 -11.83 12.93 25.88
N ALA A 467 -12.16 12.72 24.61
CA ALA A 467 -11.45 13.30 23.49
C ALA A 467 -11.82 14.78 23.31
N ASP A 468 -11.02 15.67 23.86
CA ASP A 468 -11.14 17.11 23.63
C ASP A 468 -10.32 17.56 22.40
N ALA A 469 -10.49 18.82 22.01
CA ALA A 469 -9.79 19.39 20.85
C ALA A 469 -8.24 19.42 21.05
N GLY A 470 -7.75 19.53 22.28
CA GLY A 470 -6.33 19.51 22.60
C GLY A 470 -5.71 18.15 22.28
N LEU A 471 -6.32 17.08 22.81
CA LEU A 471 -5.88 15.71 22.57
C LEU A 471 -5.96 15.34 21.07
N ILE A 472 -7.03 15.77 20.38
CA ILE A 472 -7.17 15.49 18.94
C ILE A 472 -6.06 16.17 18.13
N ARG A 473 -5.73 17.44 18.43
CA ARG A 473 -4.62 18.13 17.78
C ARG A 473 -3.27 17.46 18.07
N GLU A 474 -3.08 16.93 19.28
CA GLU A 474 -1.88 16.17 19.61
C GLU A 474 -1.70 14.94 18.73
N PHE A 475 -2.78 14.28 18.28
CA PHE A 475 -2.68 13.12 17.39
C PHE A 475 -2.04 13.44 16.02
N ALA A 476 -1.86 14.70 15.65
CA ALA A 476 -1.12 15.09 14.45
C ALA A 476 0.34 14.61 14.50
N VAL A 477 0.95 14.42 15.68
CA VAL A 477 2.30 13.88 15.81
C VAL A 477 2.39 12.42 15.33
N LEU A 478 1.27 11.71 15.23
CA LEU A 478 1.20 10.33 14.76
C LEU A 478 1.23 10.23 13.23
N GLU A 479 0.92 11.31 12.51
CA GLU A 479 0.95 11.32 11.05
C GLU A 479 2.39 11.21 10.48
N PRO A 480 2.56 10.65 9.29
CA PRO A 480 1.56 10.17 8.33
C PRO A 480 1.00 8.79 8.68
N PHE A 481 -0.31 8.60 8.50
CA PHE A 481 -0.96 7.30 8.68
C PHE A 481 -0.84 6.42 7.42
N GLY A 482 -0.68 5.12 7.62
CA GLY A 482 -0.60 4.11 6.57
C GLY A 482 -0.36 2.72 7.15
N LYS A 483 0.19 1.81 6.35
CA LYS A 483 0.53 0.45 6.82
C LYS A 483 1.51 0.53 7.99
N ALA A 484 1.37 -0.34 8.98
CA ALA A 484 2.09 -0.37 10.26
C ALA A 484 1.96 0.89 11.16
N ASN A 485 1.43 1.99 10.65
CA ASN A 485 1.09 3.20 11.40
C ASN A 485 -0.37 3.61 11.12
N ILE A 486 -1.30 2.74 11.47
CA ILE A 486 -2.73 2.95 11.22
C ILE A 486 -3.30 4.10 12.05
N LYS A 487 -4.37 4.73 11.56
CA LYS A 487 -5.13 5.73 12.30
C LYS A 487 -5.65 5.11 13.61
N PRO A 488 -5.48 5.77 14.77
CA PRO A 488 -5.89 5.21 16.06
C PRO A 488 -7.34 4.73 16.10
N GLN A 489 -7.58 3.64 16.84
CA GLN A 489 -8.91 3.08 17.06
C GLN A 489 -9.20 3.04 18.55
N PHE A 490 -10.20 3.83 18.96
CA PHE A 490 -10.71 3.86 20.33
C PHE A 490 -12.01 3.10 20.42
N ALA A 491 -12.38 2.66 21.62
CA ALA A 491 -13.68 2.05 21.84
C ALA A 491 -14.38 2.64 23.07
N ASP A 492 -15.69 2.80 22.97
CA ASP A 492 -16.57 3.19 24.07
C ASP A 492 -17.82 2.31 24.07
N LYS A 493 -18.42 2.12 25.25
CA LYS A 493 -19.57 1.22 25.44
C LYS A 493 -20.68 1.89 26.26
N ASN A 494 -21.89 1.32 26.15
CA ASN A 494 -23.09 1.78 26.89
C ASN A 494 -23.52 3.20 26.55
N LEU A 495 -23.24 3.67 25.33
CA LEU A 495 -23.72 4.97 24.86
C LEU A 495 -25.21 4.88 24.51
N SER A 496 -26.01 5.85 24.95
CA SER A 496 -27.43 5.96 24.60
C SER A 496 -27.56 6.73 23.28
N ILE A 497 -28.33 6.21 22.32
CA ILE A 497 -28.68 6.96 21.12
C ILE A 497 -29.90 7.84 21.46
N THR A 498 -29.72 9.16 21.51
CA THR A 498 -30.83 10.10 21.77
C THR A 498 -31.49 10.55 20.48
N LYS A 499 -30.74 10.65 19.39
CA LYS A 499 -31.24 10.98 18.05
C LYS A 499 -30.37 10.39 16.97
N ALA A 500 -30.99 9.88 15.92
CA ALA A 500 -30.34 9.44 14.69
C ALA A 500 -30.96 10.18 13.50
N PHE A 501 -30.16 10.60 12.52
CA PHE A 501 -30.67 11.23 11.31
C PHE A 501 -29.69 11.10 10.16
N VAL A 502 -30.22 10.98 8.96
CA VAL A 502 -29.42 10.84 7.74
C VAL A 502 -29.15 12.22 7.14
N VAL A 503 -27.92 12.46 6.74
CA VAL A 503 -27.47 13.71 6.14
C VAL A 503 -26.62 13.45 4.89
N GLY A 504 -26.22 14.53 4.22
CA GLY A 504 -25.43 14.49 3.01
C GLY A 504 -26.30 14.52 1.74
N LYS A 505 -25.73 15.05 0.66
CA LYS A 505 -26.42 15.21 -0.65
C LYS A 505 -26.95 13.86 -1.18
N ASN A 506 -26.22 12.77 -0.89
CA ASN A 506 -26.55 11.41 -1.33
C ASN A 506 -27.25 10.59 -0.24
N GLN A 507 -27.64 11.19 0.90
CA GLN A 507 -28.25 10.49 2.04
C GLN A 507 -27.47 9.23 2.51
N ASN A 508 -26.16 9.33 2.52
CA ASN A 508 -25.24 8.22 2.81
C ASN A 508 -24.43 8.43 4.10
N VAL A 509 -24.78 9.41 4.93
CA VAL A 509 -24.10 9.72 6.18
C VAL A 509 -25.11 9.67 7.33
N LEU A 510 -24.88 8.78 8.31
CA LEU A 510 -25.69 8.71 9.52
C LEU A 510 -25.05 9.55 10.63
N ARG A 511 -25.76 10.56 11.13
CA ARG A 511 -25.39 11.29 12.34
C ARG A 511 -26.14 10.77 13.54
N LEU A 512 -25.41 10.60 14.64
CA LEU A 512 -25.94 10.13 15.91
C LEU A 512 -25.61 11.14 17.00
N ASN A 513 -26.61 11.52 17.78
CA ASN A 513 -26.41 12.19 19.05
C ASN A 513 -26.39 11.10 20.12
N LEU A 514 -25.25 10.93 20.77
CA LEU A 514 -25.02 9.93 21.80
C LEU A 514 -24.91 10.59 23.16
N VAL A 515 -25.22 9.84 24.22
CA VAL A 515 -25.03 10.29 25.61
C VAL A 515 -24.34 9.18 26.39
N THR A 516 -23.26 9.52 27.08
CA THR A 516 -22.52 8.61 27.97
C THR A 516 -23.35 8.26 29.22
N ALA A 517 -22.92 7.24 29.97
CA ALA A 517 -23.52 6.90 31.26
C ALA A 517 -23.43 8.04 32.29
N ALA A 518 -22.45 8.94 32.14
CA ALA A 518 -22.29 10.14 32.96
C ALA A 518 -23.17 11.34 32.52
N GLY A 519 -23.93 11.20 31.43
CA GLY A 519 -24.80 12.25 30.89
C GLY A 519 -24.12 13.21 29.92
N GLU A 520 -22.88 12.93 29.48
CA GLU A 520 -22.13 13.77 28.54
C GLU A 520 -22.58 13.52 27.10
N ALA A 521 -22.76 14.60 26.34
CA ALA A 521 -23.18 14.53 24.95
C ALA A 521 -21.98 14.25 24.01
N VAL A 522 -22.17 13.33 23.08
CA VAL A 522 -21.18 12.99 22.05
C VAL A 522 -21.82 13.06 20.67
N SER A 523 -21.26 13.85 19.78
CA SER A 523 -21.64 13.88 18.35
C SER A 523 -20.89 12.79 17.60
N ALA A 524 -21.61 11.93 16.88
CA ALA A 524 -21.01 10.82 16.14
C ALA A 524 -21.49 10.80 14.68
N VAL A 525 -20.60 10.34 13.79
CA VAL A 525 -20.86 10.19 12.36
C VAL A 525 -20.48 8.78 11.92
N TYR A 526 -21.34 8.16 11.11
CA TYR A 526 -21.10 6.85 10.49
C TYR A 526 -21.28 6.92 8.98
N PHE A 527 -20.29 6.44 8.23
CA PHE A 527 -20.25 6.45 6.77
C PHE A 527 -20.51 5.07 6.14
N GLY A 528 -20.97 4.09 6.90
CA GLY A 528 -21.25 2.75 6.40
C GLY A 528 -22.70 2.56 5.95
N ASP A 529 -23.10 1.29 5.82
CA ASP A 529 -24.45 0.90 5.39
C ASP A 529 -25.48 1.24 6.49
N ILE A 530 -26.32 2.22 6.17
CA ILE A 530 -27.36 2.74 7.09
C ILE A 530 -28.52 1.75 7.25
N GLU A 531 -28.86 1.02 6.21
CA GLU A 531 -29.95 0.03 6.27
C GLU A 531 -29.52 -1.19 7.08
N ALA A 532 -28.26 -1.64 6.92
CA ALA A 532 -27.68 -2.67 7.78
C ALA A 532 -27.63 -2.22 9.25
N PHE A 533 -27.29 -0.95 9.52
CA PHE A 533 -27.34 -0.37 10.87
C PHE A 533 -28.75 -0.43 11.45
N LYS A 534 -29.76 0.00 10.71
CA LYS A 534 -31.17 -0.05 11.15
C LYS A 534 -31.63 -1.47 11.40
N ALA A 535 -31.32 -2.39 10.48
CA ALA A 535 -31.69 -3.80 10.60
C ALA A 535 -31.09 -4.45 11.85
N TYR A 536 -29.79 -4.22 12.11
CA TYR A 536 -29.10 -4.72 13.31
C TYR A 536 -29.79 -4.27 14.62
N TYR A 537 -30.12 -2.98 14.72
CA TYR A 537 -30.79 -2.46 15.92
C TYR A 537 -32.28 -2.84 15.99
N ALA A 538 -32.94 -3.02 14.85
CA ALA A 538 -34.32 -3.52 14.80
C ALA A 538 -34.41 -4.97 15.27
N GLU A 539 -33.45 -5.81 14.92
CA GLU A 539 -33.35 -7.17 15.43
C GLU A 539 -33.14 -7.21 16.95
N LYS A 540 -32.26 -6.34 17.47
CA LYS A 540 -31.85 -6.33 18.88
C LYS A 540 -32.89 -5.68 19.81
N TYR A 541 -33.57 -4.62 19.38
CA TYR A 541 -34.44 -3.78 20.21
C TYR A 541 -35.86 -3.63 19.67
N GLY A 542 -36.14 -4.08 18.46
CA GLY A 542 -37.40 -3.89 17.75
C GLY A 542 -37.43 -2.62 16.89
N SER A 543 -38.09 -2.71 15.72
CA SER A 543 -38.17 -1.61 14.74
C SER A 543 -38.78 -0.31 15.34
N ALA A 544 -39.72 -0.43 16.27
CA ALA A 544 -40.36 0.72 16.93
C ALA A 544 -39.33 1.57 17.71
N GLU A 545 -38.35 0.94 18.38
CA GLU A 545 -37.32 1.67 19.13
C GLU A 545 -36.34 2.39 18.16
N VAL A 546 -36.02 1.77 17.02
CA VAL A 546 -35.23 2.42 15.97
C VAL A 546 -35.95 3.65 15.43
N GLU A 547 -37.25 3.55 15.09
CA GLU A 547 -38.05 4.68 14.64
C GLU A 547 -38.08 5.84 15.67
N LYS A 548 -38.23 5.51 16.96
CA LYS A 548 -38.16 6.54 18.05
C LYS A 548 -36.84 7.30 18.01
N ALA A 549 -35.71 6.59 17.86
CA ALA A 549 -34.40 7.22 17.77
C ALA A 549 -34.29 8.15 16.54
N PHE A 550 -34.80 7.72 15.38
CA PHE A 550 -34.80 8.56 14.18
C PHE A 550 -35.75 9.77 14.28
N ARG A 551 -36.78 9.68 15.10
CA ARG A 551 -37.69 10.81 15.44
C ARG A 551 -37.18 11.68 16.59
N GLY A 552 -36.05 11.33 17.23
CA GLY A 552 -35.52 12.02 18.39
C GLY A 552 -36.40 11.86 19.66
N GLN A 553 -37.11 10.75 19.76
CA GLN A 553 -37.96 10.38 20.90
C GLN A 553 -37.18 9.49 21.88
N ILE A 554 -37.64 9.42 23.13
CA ILE A 554 -37.06 8.53 24.13
C ILE A 554 -37.15 7.09 23.67
N ASN A 555 -36.00 6.40 23.65
CA ASN A 555 -35.84 5.05 23.17
C ASN A 555 -34.87 4.25 24.08
N LYS A 556 -34.74 2.95 23.80
CA LYS A 556 -33.92 2.01 24.59
C LYS A 556 -32.57 1.67 23.94
N LEU A 557 -32.26 2.27 22.80
CA LEU A 557 -31.05 1.89 22.02
C LEU A 557 -29.76 2.21 22.82
N ARG A 558 -28.90 1.21 22.90
CA ARG A 558 -27.55 1.31 23.44
C ARG A 558 -26.58 0.83 22.38
N ILE A 559 -25.49 1.58 22.22
CA ILE A 559 -24.45 1.28 21.23
C ILE A 559 -23.08 1.18 21.90
N MET A 560 -22.31 0.25 21.46
CA MET A 560 -20.86 0.19 21.64
C MET A 560 -20.20 0.54 20.31
N ILE A 561 -19.18 1.38 20.32
CA ILE A 561 -18.52 1.87 19.10
C ILE A 561 -17.02 1.66 19.14
N VAL A 562 -16.45 1.35 17.97
CA VAL A 562 -15.05 1.63 17.67
C VAL A 562 -15.01 2.90 16.85
N TYR A 563 -14.18 3.85 17.25
CA TYR A 563 -14.23 5.20 16.71
C TYR A 563 -12.84 5.85 16.61
N TYR A 564 -12.78 6.91 15.84
CA TYR A 564 -11.69 7.89 15.84
C TYR A 564 -12.28 9.29 16.07
N PRO A 565 -11.75 10.10 17.02
CA PRO A 565 -12.22 11.45 17.23
C PRO A 565 -11.59 12.42 16.23
N GLU A 566 -12.34 13.41 15.80
CA GLU A 566 -11.84 14.49 14.94
C GLU A 566 -12.48 15.85 15.29
N ILE A 567 -11.82 16.91 14.85
CA ILE A 567 -12.36 18.27 14.92
C ILE A 567 -13.13 18.52 13.63
N ASN A 568 -14.41 18.80 13.75
CA ASN A 568 -15.25 19.26 12.65
C ASN A 568 -15.36 20.78 12.70
N GLU A 569 -15.02 21.45 11.62
CA GLU A 569 -15.20 22.88 11.44
C GLU A 569 -16.39 23.15 10.55
N TYR A 570 -17.34 23.92 11.04
CA TYR A 570 -18.50 24.34 10.27
C TYR A 570 -18.80 25.83 10.53
N ASN A 571 -18.80 26.64 9.49
CA ASN A 571 -18.97 28.10 9.54
C ASN A 571 -18.01 28.79 10.54
N GLY A 572 -16.76 28.34 10.61
CA GLY A 572 -15.74 28.88 11.52
C GLY A 572 -15.91 28.46 12.99
N VAL A 573 -16.82 27.53 13.29
CA VAL A 573 -17.01 26.96 14.63
C VAL A 573 -16.47 25.55 14.66
N GLU A 574 -15.46 25.32 15.52
CA GLU A 574 -14.92 23.99 15.77
C GLU A 574 -15.79 23.22 16.77
N SER A 575 -16.00 21.97 16.50
CA SER A 575 -16.67 21.02 17.40
C SER A 575 -16.02 19.65 17.33
N VAL A 576 -15.96 18.95 18.46
CA VAL A 576 -15.47 17.57 18.49
C VAL A 576 -16.59 16.64 18.03
N GLN A 577 -16.25 15.72 17.13
CA GLN A 577 -17.10 14.61 16.73
C GLN A 577 -16.30 13.31 16.69
N VAL A 578 -16.98 12.17 16.75
CA VAL A 578 -16.36 10.86 16.60
C VAL A 578 -16.82 10.20 15.31
N ILE A 579 -15.89 9.64 14.58
CA ILE A 579 -16.18 8.85 13.37
C ILE A 579 -16.27 7.39 13.77
N ILE A 580 -17.45 6.82 13.68
CA ILE A 580 -17.71 5.42 13.98
C ILE A 580 -17.13 4.56 12.86
N ARG A 581 -16.34 3.57 13.22
CA ARG A 581 -15.79 2.54 12.32
C ARG A 581 -16.59 1.26 12.39
N ASN A 582 -16.82 0.79 13.62
CA ASN A 582 -17.60 -0.42 13.90
C ASN A 582 -18.56 -0.15 15.07
N TYR A 583 -19.64 -0.90 15.14
CA TYR A 583 -20.65 -0.81 16.20
C TYR A 583 -21.19 -2.17 16.61
N GLN A 584 -21.67 -2.28 17.84
CA GLN A 584 -22.38 -3.44 18.38
C GLN A 584 -23.53 -3.04 19.31
#